data_a71f3fc72ac15d285783a36ee5634815
#
_entry.id   a71f3fc72ac15d285783a36ee5634815
#
_cell.length_a   1.000
_cell.length_b   1.000
_cell.length_c   1.000
_cell.angle_alpha   90.00
_cell.angle_beta   90.00
_cell.angle_gamma   90.00
#
_symmetry.space_group_name_H-M   'P 1'
#
loop_
_entity.id
_entity.type
_entity.pdbx_description
1 polymer ?
#
loop_
_entity_poly.entity_id
_entity_poly.type
_entity_poly.pdbx_seq_one_letter_code
_entity_poly.pdbx_strand_id
1 'polypeptide(L)'
;MSFISVVAMENFVTVVADGRQINSETKEVISEDFLKVRGINDKQFIACTGNVGVAEDLFSKFSGDLFYDLKNNAELIRDELVKKIDLKLAKCQVVLGGRSHLNEIALYTFSNDPSLTVVEYKPKASELSCITLSSDELLNKGFDANDTFEKIYRDRNIQSIEDVIRVQVELNDIVSDLDISVNKEKNILKIT
;
A
#
# COMPACT_ATOMS: atom_id res chain seq x y z
N MET A 1 6.84 -4.42 10.75
CA MET A 1 6.29 -4.83 9.43
C MET A 1 4.88 -4.28 9.35
N SER A 2 4.17 -4.45 8.24
CA SER A 2 2.94 -3.70 8.01
C SER A 2 2.09 -4.46 7.00
N PHE A 3 0.81 -4.16 6.98
CA PHE A 3 -0.09 -4.65 5.94
C PHE A 3 -0.79 -3.46 5.26
N ILE A 4 -0.81 -3.46 3.94
CA ILE A 4 -1.53 -2.49 3.12
C ILE A 4 -2.19 -3.24 1.98
N SER A 5 -3.46 -2.98 1.74
CA SER A 5 -4.18 -3.42 0.55
C SER A 5 -4.62 -2.22 -0.27
N VAL A 6 -4.33 -2.25 -1.56
CA VAL A 6 -4.75 -1.25 -2.55
C VAL A 6 -5.61 -1.94 -3.58
N VAL A 7 -6.83 -1.46 -3.76
CA VAL A 7 -7.74 -1.96 -4.78
C VAL A 7 -8.10 -0.84 -5.73
N ALA A 8 -7.96 -1.08 -7.02
CA ALA A 8 -8.25 -0.11 -8.06
C ALA A 8 -9.14 -0.69 -9.14
N MET A 9 -10.03 0.13 -9.64
CA MET A 9 -10.79 -0.03 -10.87
C MET A 9 -10.59 1.21 -11.75
N GLU A 10 -11.17 1.21 -12.93
CA GLU A 10 -11.07 2.32 -13.89
C GLU A 10 -11.45 3.69 -13.28
N ASN A 11 -12.38 3.73 -12.33
CA ASN A 11 -12.99 4.95 -11.83
C ASN A 11 -12.69 5.26 -10.35
N PHE A 12 -12.05 4.35 -9.62
CA PHE A 12 -11.68 4.60 -8.23
C PHE A 12 -10.45 3.82 -7.79
N VAL A 13 -9.86 4.25 -6.69
CA VAL A 13 -8.88 3.49 -5.92
C VAL A 13 -9.22 3.61 -4.42
N THR A 14 -9.08 2.49 -3.70
CA THR A 14 -9.22 2.42 -2.25
C THR A 14 -7.96 1.83 -1.64
N VAL A 15 -7.56 2.37 -0.50
CA VAL A 15 -6.40 1.89 0.27
C VAL A 15 -6.87 1.63 1.69
N VAL A 16 -6.57 0.44 2.21
CA VAL A 16 -6.72 0.10 3.63
C VAL A 16 -5.37 -0.34 4.15
N ALA A 17 -4.90 0.30 5.20
CA ALA A 17 -3.62 0.05 5.85
C ALA A 17 -3.82 -0.10 7.35
N ASP A 18 -3.11 -1.05 7.99
CA ASP A 18 -3.05 -1.14 9.44
C ASP A 18 -2.29 0.03 10.07
N GLY A 19 -2.52 0.29 11.36
CA GLY A 19 -1.88 1.40 12.10
C GLY A 19 -0.71 0.98 12.99
N ARG A 20 -0.37 -0.32 13.12
CA ARG A 20 0.64 -0.74 14.10
C ARG A 20 2.07 -0.50 13.62
N GLN A 21 2.86 0.09 14.53
CA GLN A 21 4.30 0.19 14.45
C GLN A 21 4.92 -0.65 15.56
N ILE A 22 5.87 -1.51 15.21
CA ILE A 22 6.63 -2.33 16.16
C ILE A 22 8.13 -2.06 16.05
N ASN A 23 8.85 -2.27 17.12
CA ASN A 23 10.30 -2.39 17.09
C ASN A 23 10.66 -3.71 16.36
N SER A 24 11.53 -3.65 15.36
CA SER A 24 11.90 -4.81 14.54
C SER A 24 12.66 -5.88 15.32
N GLU A 25 13.41 -5.49 16.37
CA GLU A 25 14.25 -6.38 17.17
C GLU A 25 13.49 -6.92 18.38
N THR A 26 12.88 -6.02 19.21
CA THR A 26 12.21 -6.41 20.46
C THR A 26 10.77 -6.87 20.25
N LYS A 27 10.16 -6.59 19.08
CA LYS A 27 8.74 -6.83 18.76
C LYS A 27 7.76 -6.03 19.63
N GLU A 28 8.26 -5.09 20.42
CA GLU A 28 7.42 -4.20 21.23
C GLU A 28 6.62 -3.24 20.35
N VAL A 29 5.37 -3.00 20.72
CA VAL A 29 4.51 -2.03 20.03
C VAL A 29 4.97 -0.61 20.40
N ILE A 30 5.28 0.19 19.38
CA ILE A 30 5.66 1.60 19.51
C ILE A 30 4.44 2.49 19.36
N SER A 31 3.58 2.21 18.36
CA SER A 31 2.35 2.95 18.09
C SER A 31 1.29 2.00 17.52
N GLU A 32 0.01 2.33 17.75
CA GLU A 32 -1.14 1.60 17.19
C GLU A 32 -1.84 2.39 16.06
N ASP A 33 -1.46 3.65 15.84
CA ASP A 33 -2.13 4.59 14.95
C ASP A 33 -1.18 5.26 13.91
N PHE A 34 -0.07 4.61 13.60
CA PHE A 34 0.89 5.12 12.63
C PHE A 34 0.30 5.16 11.21
N LEU A 35 0.40 6.31 10.54
CA LEU A 35 -0.10 6.49 9.18
C LEU A 35 0.85 5.85 8.16
N LYS A 36 0.40 4.81 7.46
CA LYS A 36 1.12 4.10 6.41
C LYS A 36 0.68 4.49 5.01
N VAL A 37 -0.39 5.25 4.92
CA VAL A 37 -0.91 5.84 3.68
C VAL A 37 -1.18 7.31 3.89
N ARG A 38 -0.82 8.12 2.90
CA ARG A 38 -1.06 9.56 2.90
C ARG A 38 -1.55 10.05 1.54
N GLY A 39 -2.58 10.89 1.54
CA GLY A 39 -2.94 11.68 0.37
C GLY A 39 -1.84 12.69 0.07
N ILE A 40 -1.40 12.74 -1.17
CA ILE A 40 -0.47 13.77 -1.68
C ILE A 40 -1.26 15.02 -2.02
N ASN A 41 -2.41 14.79 -2.66
CA ASN A 41 -3.43 15.78 -2.98
C ASN A 41 -4.80 15.07 -3.01
N ASP A 42 -5.85 15.73 -3.51
CA ASP A 42 -7.22 15.19 -3.62
C ASP A 42 -7.36 13.98 -4.57
N LYS A 43 -6.34 13.73 -5.42
CA LYS A 43 -6.36 12.72 -6.50
C LYS A 43 -5.28 11.65 -6.37
N GLN A 44 -4.30 11.82 -5.50
CA GLN A 44 -3.12 10.96 -5.46
C GLN A 44 -2.71 10.63 -4.03
N PHE A 45 -2.11 9.45 -3.86
CA PHE A 45 -1.63 8.97 -2.58
C PHE A 45 -0.28 8.27 -2.70
N ILE A 46 0.39 8.17 -1.58
CA ILE A 46 1.56 7.31 -1.37
C ILE A 46 1.31 6.42 -0.15
N ALA A 47 1.65 5.15 -0.28
CA ALA A 47 1.59 4.18 0.81
C ALA A 47 2.92 3.43 0.91
N CYS A 48 3.39 3.19 2.14
CA CYS A 48 4.71 2.62 2.38
C CYS A 48 4.68 1.60 3.52
N THR A 49 5.34 0.46 3.31
CA THR A 49 5.66 -0.52 4.36
C THR A 49 7.16 -0.56 4.60
N GLY A 50 7.59 -1.08 5.74
CA GLY A 50 9.00 -1.23 6.10
C GLY A 50 9.46 -0.25 7.17
N ASN A 51 10.53 0.49 6.92
CA ASN A 51 11.11 1.39 7.91
C ASN A 51 10.30 2.70 8.05
N VAL A 52 9.90 3.03 9.27
CA VAL A 52 9.09 4.22 9.59
C VAL A 52 9.78 5.53 9.22
N GLY A 53 11.07 5.69 9.55
CA GLY A 53 11.80 6.91 9.20
C GLY A 53 11.85 7.18 7.70
N VAL A 54 11.84 6.10 6.91
CA VAL A 54 11.73 6.19 5.45
C VAL A 54 10.35 6.66 5.02
N ALA A 55 9.30 6.08 5.61
CA ALA A 55 7.93 6.48 5.30
C ALA A 55 7.70 7.96 5.65
N GLU A 56 8.18 8.42 6.81
CA GLU A 56 8.09 9.83 7.22
C GLU A 56 8.87 10.77 6.29
N ASP A 57 10.09 10.40 5.88
CA ASP A 57 10.90 11.18 4.91
C ASP A 57 10.18 11.27 3.55
N LEU A 58 9.63 10.17 3.05
CA LEU A 58 8.83 10.15 1.83
C LEU A 58 7.59 11.04 1.97
N PHE A 59 6.82 10.88 3.02
CA PHE A 59 5.59 11.64 3.24
C PHE A 59 5.85 13.14 3.41
N SER A 60 6.98 13.53 3.98
CA SER A 60 7.34 14.94 4.14
C SER A 60 7.78 15.60 2.83
N LYS A 61 8.48 14.86 1.96
CA LYS A 61 9.00 15.38 0.69
C LYS A 61 7.95 15.45 -0.40
N PHE A 62 7.04 14.48 -0.40
CA PHE A 62 6.07 14.31 -1.46
C PHE A 62 4.66 14.74 -1.03
N SER A 63 4.54 15.94 -0.47
CA SER A 63 3.27 16.59 -0.17
C SER A 63 3.08 17.81 -1.08
N GLY A 64 1.94 17.93 -1.77
CA GLY A 64 1.55 19.11 -2.53
C GLY A 64 1.34 18.89 -4.04
N ASP A 65 1.18 19.97 -4.79
CA ASP A 65 0.68 20.00 -6.18
C ASP A 65 1.63 19.48 -7.28
N LEU A 66 2.82 18.97 -6.92
CA LEU A 66 3.90 18.66 -7.87
C LEU A 66 3.79 17.29 -8.57
N PHE A 67 2.71 16.54 -8.37
CA PHE A 67 2.62 15.16 -8.85
C PHE A 67 1.76 15.00 -10.12
N TYR A 68 2.06 15.74 -11.18
CA TYR A 68 1.37 15.54 -12.45
C TYR A 68 1.76 14.26 -13.19
N ASP A 69 2.97 13.75 -12.98
CA ASP A 69 3.49 12.55 -13.64
C ASP A 69 3.83 11.47 -12.60
N LEU A 70 2.83 10.63 -12.30
CA LEU A 70 2.97 9.52 -11.34
C LEU A 70 4.11 8.56 -11.71
N LYS A 71 4.33 8.29 -13.00
CA LYS A 71 5.36 7.36 -13.45
C LYS A 71 6.76 7.90 -13.18
N ASN A 72 7.06 9.11 -13.63
CA ASN A 72 8.37 9.73 -13.39
C ASN A 72 8.63 9.90 -11.90
N ASN A 73 7.60 10.23 -11.12
CA ASN A 73 7.72 10.35 -9.67
C ASN A 73 8.01 9.00 -9.01
N ALA A 74 7.36 7.92 -9.45
CA ALA A 74 7.64 6.58 -8.94
C ALA A 74 9.10 6.16 -9.21
N GLU A 75 9.63 6.44 -10.40
CA GLU A 75 11.02 6.15 -10.76
C GLU A 75 12.00 6.99 -9.91
N LEU A 76 11.75 8.28 -9.73
CA LEU A 76 12.58 9.16 -8.90
C LEU A 76 12.59 8.73 -7.42
N ILE A 77 11.42 8.42 -6.86
CA ILE A 77 11.30 7.95 -5.47
C ILE A 77 12.02 6.62 -5.29
N ARG A 78 11.84 5.69 -6.24
CA ARG A 78 12.52 4.40 -6.21
C ARG A 78 14.03 4.56 -6.22
N ASP A 79 14.55 5.42 -7.09
CA ASP A 79 16.00 5.67 -7.19
C ASP A 79 16.58 6.31 -5.92
N GLU A 80 15.82 7.18 -5.26
CA GLU A 80 16.20 7.71 -3.95
C GLU A 80 16.19 6.64 -2.85
N LEU A 81 15.18 5.76 -2.83
CA LEU A 81 15.11 4.67 -1.87
C LEU A 81 16.28 3.72 -1.99
N VAL A 82 16.61 3.30 -3.21
CA VAL A 82 17.74 2.39 -3.48
C VAL A 82 19.08 3.01 -3.04
N LYS A 83 19.25 4.33 -3.21
CA LYS A 83 20.49 5.03 -2.82
C LYS A 83 20.61 5.19 -1.30
N LYS A 84 19.49 5.40 -0.59
CA LYS A 84 19.49 5.76 0.83
C LYS A 84 19.40 4.58 1.78
N ILE A 85 18.81 3.47 1.35
CA ILE A 85 18.45 2.37 2.22
C ILE A 85 19.07 1.08 1.71
N ASP A 86 20.05 0.59 2.49
CA ASP A 86 20.58 -0.75 2.23
C ASP A 86 19.48 -1.79 2.46
N LEU A 87 19.18 -2.56 1.42
CA LEU A 87 18.20 -3.65 1.45
C LEU A 87 18.48 -4.69 2.56
N LYS A 88 19.75 -4.85 2.93
CA LYS A 88 20.18 -5.75 4.01
C LYS A 88 19.75 -5.25 5.39
N LEU A 89 19.55 -3.94 5.55
CA LEU A 89 19.14 -3.33 6.82
C LEU A 89 17.64 -3.19 6.93
N ALA A 90 16.95 -2.86 5.84
CA ALA A 90 15.51 -2.67 5.84
C ALA A 90 14.93 -2.83 4.43
N LYS A 91 13.89 -3.65 4.29
CA LYS A 91 13.08 -3.74 3.07
C LYS A 91 11.95 -2.73 3.17
N CYS A 92 11.83 -1.88 2.15
CA CYS A 92 10.73 -0.93 2.01
C CYS A 92 9.98 -1.21 0.71
N GLN A 93 8.65 -1.24 0.79
CA GLN A 93 7.78 -1.39 -0.38
C GLN A 93 6.84 -0.18 -0.43
N VAL A 94 6.62 0.34 -1.62
CA VAL A 94 5.82 1.56 -1.83
C VAL A 94 4.79 1.32 -2.92
N VAL A 95 3.61 1.87 -2.72
CA VAL A 95 2.61 2.10 -3.77
C VAL A 95 2.40 3.59 -3.90
N LEU A 96 2.64 4.12 -5.09
CA LEU A 96 2.25 5.47 -5.50
C LEU A 96 1.09 5.34 -6.48
N GLY A 97 -0.01 6.08 -6.27
CA GLY A 97 -1.15 5.90 -7.15
C GLY A 97 -2.21 6.99 -7.04
N GLY A 98 -3.24 6.82 -7.86
CA GLY A 98 -4.37 7.72 -7.97
C GLY A 98 -4.67 8.11 -9.40
N ARG A 99 -5.25 9.31 -9.60
CA ARG A 99 -5.56 9.82 -10.92
C ARG A 99 -4.35 10.51 -11.55
N SER A 100 -4.03 10.12 -12.78
CA SER A 100 -3.03 10.78 -13.63
C SER A 100 -3.56 12.13 -14.15
N HIS A 101 -2.70 12.87 -14.84
CA HIS A 101 -3.10 14.10 -15.54
C HIS A 101 -4.16 13.87 -16.64
N LEU A 102 -4.27 12.64 -17.15
CA LEU A 102 -5.32 12.22 -18.09
C LEU A 102 -6.61 11.78 -17.39
N ASN A 103 -6.68 11.94 -16.08
CA ASN A 103 -7.79 11.51 -15.22
C ASN A 103 -8.02 9.97 -15.19
N GLU A 104 -7.01 9.20 -15.56
CA GLU A 104 -7.01 7.73 -15.50
C GLU A 104 -6.44 7.27 -14.17
N ILE A 105 -6.97 6.18 -13.62
CA ILE A 105 -6.37 5.51 -12.45
C ILE A 105 -5.10 4.77 -12.87
N ALA A 106 -4.01 5.05 -12.16
CA ALA A 106 -2.75 4.35 -12.30
C ALA A 106 -2.12 4.09 -10.94
N LEU A 107 -1.53 2.92 -10.78
CA LEU A 107 -0.78 2.51 -9.59
C LEU A 107 0.64 2.11 -10.00
N TYR A 108 1.61 2.47 -9.19
CA TYR A 108 3.02 2.14 -9.37
C TYR A 108 3.55 1.51 -8.10
N THR A 109 4.07 0.28 -8.20
CA THR A 109 4.69 -0.41 -7.07
C THR A 109 6.19 -0.49 -7.28
N PHE A 110 6.94 -0.30 -6.21
CA PHE A 110 8.40 -0.40 -6.21
C PHE A 110 8.94 -0.63 -4.80
N SER A 111 10.22 -0.93 -4.72
CA SER A 111 10.92 -1.14 -3.45
C SER A 111 12.35 -0.59 -3.52
N ASN A 112 13.06 -0.66 -2.38
CA ASN A 112 14.50 -0.36 -2.34
C ASN A 112 15.38 -1.53 -2.85
N ASP A 113 14.80 -2.57 -3.44
CA ASP A 113 15.57 -3.63 -4.09
C ASP A 113 16.07 -3.14 -5.46
N PRO A 114 17.42 -3.01 -5.66
CA PRO A 114 17.96 -2.51 -6.91
C PRO A 114 17.72 -3.46 -8.10
N SER A 115 17.43 -4.73 -7.86
CA SER A 115 17.14 -5.72 -8.90
C SER A 115 15.73 -5.62 -9.47
N LEU A 116 14.82 -4.93 -8.74
CA LEU A 116 13.43 -4.75 -9.14
C LEU A 116 13.22 -3.38 -9.79
N THR A 117 12.35 -3.34 -10.79
CA THR A 117 11.92 -2.10 -11.46
C THR A 117 10.57 -1.63 -10.91
N VAL A 118 10.18 -0.41 -11.26
CA VAL A 118 8.82 0.08 -11.02
C VAL A 118 7.84 -0.73 -11.88
N VAL A 119 6.79 -1.24 -11.26
CA VAL A 119 5.70 -1.97 -11.93
C VAL A 119 4.48 -1.07 -12.00
N GLU A 120 3.92 -0.91 -13.20
CA GLU A 120 2.73 -0.11 -13.46
C GLU A 120 1.49 -1.01 -13.55
N TYR A 121 0.40 -0.56 -12.92
CA TYR A 121 -0.92 -1.17 -13.00
C TYR A 121 -1.92 -0.11 -13.44
N LYS A 122 -2.60 -0.36 -14.57
CA LYS A 122 -3.70 0.45 -15.10
C LYS A 122 -4.93 -0.41 -15.26
N PRO A 123 -5.88 -0.40 -14.31
CA PRO A 123 -7.09 -1.19 -14.44
C PRO A 123 -7.90 -0.73 -15.65
N LYS A 124 -8.33 -1.69 -16.46
CA LYS A 124 -9.23 -1.46 -17.61
C LYS A 124 -10.69 -1.49 -17.15
N ALA A 125 -11.59 -1.15 -18.06
CA ALA A 125 -13.02 -1.23 -17.81
C ALA A 125 -13.41 -2.62 -17.28
N SER A 126 -14.12 -2.65 -16.16
CA SER A 126 -14.55 -3.85 -15.43
C SER A 126 -13.43 -4.74 -14.87
N GLU A 127 -12.18 -4.29 -14.92
CA GLU A 127 -11.04 -4.98 -14.33
C GLU A 127 -10.78 -4.44 -12.92
N LEU A 128 -10.59 -5.35 -11.96
CA LEU A 128 -10.20 -5.02 -10.61
C LEU A 128 -8.74 -5.44 -10.42
N SER A 129 -7.91 -4.49 -9.98
CA SER A 129 -6.53 -4.76 -9.58
C SER A 129 -6.43 -4.70 -8.06
N CYS A 130 -5.91 -5.77 -7.45
CA CYS A 130 -5.60 -5.81 -6.03
C CYS A 130 -4.09 -5.95 -5.84
N ILE A 131 -3.51 -5.06 -5.03
CA ILE A 131 -2.10 -5.06 -4.64
C ILE A 131 -2.05 -5.14 -3.13
N THR A 132 -1.33 -6.12 -2.60
CA THR A 132 -1.07 -6.21 -1.16
C THR A 132 0.43 -6.04 -0.89
N LEU A 133 0.74 -5.19 0.09
CA LEU A 133 2.06 -5.11 0.68
C LEU A 133 2.01 -5.80 2.05
N SER A 134 2.77 -6.85 2.21
CA SER A 134 2.74 -7.68 3.40
C SER A 134 4.14 -8.02 3.90
N SER A 135 4.21 -8.55 5.12
CA SER A 135 5.45 -9.04 5.69
C SER A 135 5.90 -10.35 5.05
N ASP A 136 7.22 -10.57 5.00
CA ASP A 136 7.77 -11.88 4.61
C ASP A 136 7.34 -13.00 5.59
N GLU A 137 6.93 -12.66 6.82
CA GLU A 137 6.41 -13.61 7.81
C GLU A 137 5.09 -14.25 7.38
N LEU A 138 4.19 -13.48 6.78
CA LEU A 138 2.93 -14.00 6.21
C LEU A 138 3.19 -14.96 5.06
N LEU A 139 4.11 -14.58 4.16
CA LEU A 139 4.52 -15.45 3.05
C LEU A 139 5.14 -16.76 3.55
N ASN A 140 5.98 -16.69 4.57
CA ASN A 140 6.60 -17.88 5.19
C ASN A 140 5.58 -18.80 5.87
N LYS A 141 4.44 -18.27 6.32
CA LYS A 141 3.29 -19.03 6.84
C LYS A 141 2.41 -19.64 5.73
N GLY A 142 2.75 -19.39 4.46
CA GLY A 142 1.97 -19.85 3.30
C GLY A 142 0.66 -19.08 3.10
N PHE A 143 0.53 -17.89 3.69
CA PHE A 143 -0.64 -17.03 3.52
C PHE A 143 -0.47 -16.12 2.31
N ASP A 144 -1.37 -16.25 1.33
CA ASP A 144 -1.48 -15.35 0.19
C ASP A 144 -2.64 -14.38 0.41
N ALA A 145 -2.29 -13.10 0.57
CA ALA A 145 -3.28 -12.06 0.82
C ALA A 145 -4.11 -11.72 -0.43
N ASN A 146 -3.54 -11.81 -1.63
CA ASN A 146 -4.26 -11.57 -2.87
C ASN A 146 -5.28 -12.69 -3.14
N ASP A 147 -4.88 -13.95 -2.98
CA ASP A 147 -5.80 -15.09 -3.10
C ASP A 147 -6.93 -15.01 -2.07
N THR A 148 -6.62 -14.60 -0.85
CA THR A 148 -7.62 -14.44 0.22
C THR A 148 -8.58 -13.29 -0.11
N PHE A 149 -8.08 -12.16 -0.59
CA PHE A 149 -8.92 -11.05 -1.07
C PHE A 149 -9.88 -11.52 -2.16
N GLU A 150 -9.37 -12.24 -3.18
CA GLU A 150 -10.22 -12.74 -4.27
C GLU A 150 -11.33 -13.66 -3.78
N LYS A 151 -11.05 -14.55 -2.82
CA LYS A 151 -12.06 -15.44 -2.24
C LYS A 151 -13.16 -14.63 -1.55
N ILE A 152 -12.79 -13.71 -0.64
CA ILE A 152 -13.76 -12.86 0.06
C ILE A 152 -14.58 -12.05 -0.94
N TYR A 153 -13.92 -11.47 -1.96
CA TYR A 153 -14.56 -10.63 -2.97
C TYR A 153 -15.58 -11.42 -3.80
N ARG A 154 -15.25 -12.65 -4.24
CA ARG A 154 -16.14 -13.52 -5.03
C ARG A 154 -17.34 -14.01 -4.24
N ASP A 155 -17.17 -14.26 -2.94
CA ASP A 155 -18.24 -14.76 -2.07
C ASP A 155 -19.25 -13.67 -1.68
N ARG A 156 -18.99 -12.41 -2.04
CA ARG A 156 -19.81 -11.27 -1.71
C ARG A 156 -20.44 -10.66 -2.96
N ASN A 157 -21.66 -10.11 -2.78
CA ASN A 157 -22.32 -9.31 -3.81
C ASN A 157 -21.81 -7.86 -3.75
N ILE A 158 -20.70 -7.58 -4.43
CA ILE A 158 -20.07 -6.26 -4.45
C ILE A 158 -20.80 -5.34 -5.41
N GLN A 159 -21.37 -4.26 -4.90
CA GLN A 159 -22.14 -3.29 -5.68
C GLN A 159 -21.64 -1.85 -5.53
N SER A 160 -20.77 -1.60 -4.54
CA SER A 160 -20.31 -0.25 -4.21
C SER A 160 -18.82 -0.25 -3.84
N ILE A 161 -18.23 0.96 -3.84
CA ILE A 161 -16.85 1.16 -3.35
C ILE A 161 -16.77 0.80 -1.86
N GLU A 162 -17.81 1.09 -1.10
CA GLU A 162 -17.93 0.76 0.32
C GLU A 162 -17.89 -0.75 0.56
N ASP A 163 -18.44 -1.57 -0.34
CA ASP A 163 -18.35 -3.03 -0.25
C ASP A 163 -16.91 -3.49 -0.51
N VAL A 164 -16.20 -2.87 -1.45
CA VAL A 164 -14.77 -3.15 -1.69
C VAL A 164 -13.94 -2.83 -0.43
N ILE A 165 -14.19 -1.68 0.18
CA ILE A 165 -13.51 -1.29 1.45
C ILE A 165 -13.81 -2.31 2.55
N ARG A 166 -15.05 -2.82 2.67
CA ARG A 166 -15.38 -3.87 3.66
C ARG A 166 -14.59 -5.16 3.44
N VAL A 167 -14.38 -5.57 2.18
CA VAL A 167 -13.54 -6.73 1.86
C VAL A 167 -12.08 -6.48 2.28
N GLN A 168 -11.54 -5.29 2.02
CA GLN A 168 -10.18 -4.93 2.44
C GLN A 168 -10.05 -4.88 3.98
N VAL A 169 -11.07 -4.36 4.67
CA VAL A 169 -11.12 -4.32 6.14
C VAL A 169 -11.12 -5.74 6.71
N GLU A 170 -11.95 -6.65 6.17
CA GLU A 170 -11.99 -8.05 6.59
C GLU A 170 -10.66 -8.76 6.32
N LEU A 171 -10.04 -8.51 5.17
CA LEU A 171 -8.71 -9.03 4.88
C LEU A 171 -7.67 -8.55 5.90
N ASN A 172 -7.69 -7.25 6.25
CA ASN A 172 -6.80 -6.72 7.29
C ASN A 172 -7.03 -7.39 8.66
N ASP A 173 -8.29 -7.67 9.02
CA ASP A 173 -8.62 -8.35 10.27
C ASP A 173 -8.07 -9.78 10.29
N ILE A 174 -8.19 -10.53 9.19
CA ILE A 174 -7.60 -11.86 9.04
C ILE A 174 -6.07 -11.78 9.18
N VAL A 175 -5.43 -10.81 8.51
CA VAL A 175 -3.98 -10.63 8.59
C VAL A 175 -3.54 -10.27 10.02
N SER A 176 -4.30 -9.43 10.73
CA SER A 176 -3.99 -9.05 12.11
C SER A 176 -4.03 -10.22 13.10
N ASP A 177 -4.85 -11.23 12.82
CA ASP A 177 -4.91 -12.46 13.62
C ASP A 177 -3.73 -13.41 13.31
N LEU A 178 -3.03 -13.24 12.19
CA LEU A 178 -1.89 -14.04 11.75
C LEU A 178 -0.53 -13.39 12.00
N ASP A 179 -0.46 -12.05 12.00
CA ASP A 179 0.78 -11.27 12.11
C ASP A 179 0.67 -10.23 13.23
N ILE A 180 1.43 -10.42 14.31
CA ILE A 180 1.45 -9.53 15.47
C ILE A 180 1.88 -8.10 15.11
N SER A 181 2.53 -7.89 13.98
CA SER A 181 2.94 -6.55 13.51
C SER A 181 1.80 -5.75 12.87
N VAL A 182 0.63 -6.36 12.72
CA VAL A 182 -0.57 -5.77 12.11
C VAL A 182 -1.67 -5.66 13.18
N ASN A 183 -2.45 -4.58 13.16
CA ASN A 183 -3.57 -4.41 14.08
C ASN A 183 -4.91 -4.20 13.36
N LYS A 184 -5.97 -4.08 14.17
CA LYS A 184 -7.33 -3.84 13.66
C LYS A 184 -7.68 -2.35 13.51
N GLU A 185 -6.78 -1.44 13.94
CA GLU A 185 -6.89 -0.02 13.62
C GLU A 185 -6.49 0.21 12.16
N LYS A 186 -7.32 0.95 11.43
CA LYS A 186 -7.17 1.07 9.98
C LYS A 186 -7.16 2.52 9.52
N ASN A 187 -6.22 2.81 8.64
CA ASN A 187 -6.20 4.04 7.85
C ASN A 187 -6.85 3.73 6.51
N ILE A 188 -7.92 4.42 6.17
CA ILE A 188 -8.67 4.22 4.93
C ILE A 188 -8.58 5.48 4.08
N LEU A 189 -8.21 5.31 2.81
CA LEU A 189 -8.18 6.37 1.82
C LEU A 189 -8.99 5.94 0.58
N LYS A 190 -9.77 6.88 0.01
CA LYS A 190 -10.56 6.68 -1.19
C LYS A 190 -10.33 7.84 -2.15
N ILE A 191 -10.11 7.53 -3.43
CA ILE A 191 -10.05 8.46 -4.56
C ILE A 191 -11.06 8.00 -5.60
N THR A 192 -11.92 8.92 -6.03
CA THR A 192 -12.99 8.65 -7.01
C THR A 192 -12.92 9.57 -8.20
#